data_e966d467f4daec0d63ece188de1812d9
#
_entry.id   e966d467f4daec0d63ece188de1812d9
#
_cell.length_a   1.000
_cell.length_b   1.000
_cell.length_c   1.000
_cell.angle_alpha   90.00
_cell.angle_beta   90.00
_cell.angle_gamma   90.00
#
_symmetry.space_group_name_H-M   'P 1'
#
loop_
_entity.id
_entity.type
_entity.pdbx_description
1 polymer ?
#
loop_
_entity_poly.entity_id
_entity_poly.type
_entity_poly.pdbx_seq_one_letter_code
_entity_poly.pdbx_strand_id
1 'polypeptide(L)'
;MPARARIQSVNPNPHRIGARLLGFHKEWAEILPPSLAVHVQRGYHWEWSSPAPRLQLPSLSQQNHEVQAQVQDLLNLGAIYEVAIQPCFLSRIFVVPKEPTGSRLILDVSDLNKYLVVPSFKMSNHVTLSLAMSCPAWMASLDLKDAYLHVPIRNNLHKFLALTCWGKLFFFRALPFGLATAPWLFSALMEAVLAKLRARGFNILGYLDDWVIWNSSKASLQVQVQEIIQLLSKLGLTLNQKKSHPSPASSLVWVGVVWDSRIGTWSPQQKHLEEISLLANHLLVSRKGSRRQWERLCGLVAFVAQINRRARHLMHPISQLGLFDHELDRDSWVQFHPKLLRGLEPWTRIKSWLTPEHFAPPPNTAQIWTDASLSGWGVLDELGRSWQGRWTKEQSVWHINVLELLTIRLALEQLQPENLSLVVWSDNQTAIRVIQRQGSHSPDLQKLAGDLLQICEERKITLKPRHIQGALNVAADALSREQAIPGEWELSRETFAALQEQHGSPLQVDLFASPLNAKLKVFCCPFNHPKAWAQDALAQDWNRFQQVLIFPPPDLVKEVAKKLLSFKGGGVLVLPDKPALLHAIPASLRTKELRMDPPRQKLMERMVLASEGFYHFRAWSF
;
A
#
# COMPACT_ATOMS: atom_id res chain seq x y z
N MET A 1 24.17 -1.11 -57.21
CA MET A 1 24.37 -1.96 -56.02
C MET A 1 24.84 -1.05 -54.89
N PRO A 2 24.11 -0.85 -53.80
CA PRO A 2 24.59 -0.03 -52.68
C PRO A 2 25.57 -0.85 -51.83
N ALA A 3 26.69 -0.23 -51.50
CA ALA A 3 27.77 -0.81 -50.69
C ALA A 3 27.25 -1.27 -49.34
N ARG A 4 27.41 -2.55 -49.03
CA ARG A 4 27.23 -3.12 -47.68
C ARG A 4 28.25 -2.50 -46.76
N ALA A 5 27.81 -1.61 -45.86
CA ALA A 5 28.64 -1.18 -44.75
C ALA A 5 29.00 -2.38 -43.91
N ARG A 6 30.29 -2.75 -43.89
CA ARG A 6 30.86 -3.77 -43.00
C ARG A 6 30.61 -3.35 -41.56
N ILE A 7 29.87 -4.19 -40.83
CA ILE A 7 29.80 -4.13 -39.38
C ILE A 7 31.24 -4.39 -38.86
N GLN A 8 31.92 -3.35 -38.42
CA GLN A 8 33.20 -3.52 -37.73
C GLN A 8 32.91 -4.30 -36.44
N SER A 9 33.60 -5.43 -36.29
CA SER A 9 33.65 -6.23 -35.07
C SER A 9 34.04 -5.32 -33.90
N VAL A 10 33.12 -5.12 -32.97
CA VAL A 10 33.34 -4.28 -31.80
C VAL A 10 34.22 -5.05 -30.84
N ASN A 11 35.50 -4.74 -30.81
CA ASN A 11 36.36 -5.10 -29.70
C ASN A 11 35.82 -4.36 -28.47
N PRO A 12 35.44 -5.01 -27.36
CA PRO A 12 34.78 -4.38 -26.25
C PRO A 12 35.75 -3.48 -25.48
N ASN A 13 35.98 -2.27 -25.96
CA ASN A 13 36.68 -1.26 -25.18
C ASN A 13 35.83 -1.01 -23.91
N PRO A 14 36.36 -1.22 -22.69
CA PRO A 14 35.62 -1.12 -21.45
C PRO A 14 35.01 0.29 -21.21
N HIS A 15 35.49 1.31 -21.91
CA HIS A 15 34.99 2.69 -21.82
C HIS A 15 33.84 3.01 -22.78
N ARG A 16 33.54 2.16 -23.78
CA ARG A 16 32.44 2.40 -24.73
C ARG A 16 31.16 1.73 -24.24
N ILE A 17 30.22 2.53 -23.72
CA ILE A 17 28.91 2.09 -23.19
C ILE A 17 27.86 2.03 -24.31
N GLY A 18 27.95 2.88 -25.31
CA GLY A 18 26.95 3.05 -26.36
C GLY A 18 26.62 1.77 -27.11
N ALA A 19 25.38 1.28 -26.98
CA ALA A 19 24.88 0.04 -27.60
C ALA A 19 25.64 -1.24 -27.18
N ARG A 20 26.26 -1.23 -26.02
CA ARG A 20 27.18 -2.28 -25.53
C ARG A 20 26.52 -3.65 -25.43
N LEU A 21 25.23 -3.73 -25.07
CA LEU A 21 24.51 -5.02 -24.93
C LEU A 21 24.51 -5.85 -26.21
N LEU A 22 24.70 -5.22 -27.37
CA LEU A 22 24.80 -5.96 -28.64
C LEU A 22 25.92 -6.99 -28.63
N GLY A 23 27.05 -6.70 -27.95
CA GLY A 23 28.18 -7.63 -27.80
C GLY A 23 27.93 -8.76 -26.81
N PHE A 24 26.88 -8.68 -26.01
CA PHE A 24 26.53 -9.64 -24.94
C PHE A 24 25.18 -10.33 -25.21
N HIS A 25 24.71 -10.32 -26.45
CA HIS A 25 23.37 -10.83 -26.81
C HIS A 25 23.18 -12.31 -26.49
N LYS A 26 24.25 -13.13 -26.46
CA LYS A 26 24.20 -14.54 -26.11
C LYS A 26 23.87 -14.73 -24.63
N GLU A 27 24.55 -14.02 -23.75
CA GLU A 27 24.36 -14.03 -22.30
C GLU A 27 22.95 -13.54 -21.94
N TRP A 28 22.47 -12.52 -22.64
CA TRP A 28 21.10 -12.03 -22.49
C TRP A 28 20.05 -13.03 -22.96
N ALA A 29 20.31 -13.80 -24.02
CA ALA A 29 19.39 -14.83 -24.51
C ALA A 29 19.14 -15.97 -23.50
N GLU A 30 20.07 -16.18 -22.55
CA GLU A 30 19.92 -17.13 -21.44
C GLU A 30 18.95 -16.64 -20.33
N ILE A 31 18.64 -15.34 -20.32
CA ILE A 31 17.85 -14.69 -19.26
C ILE A 31 16.51 -14.21 -19.81
N LEU A 32 16.52 -13.63 -21.01
CA LEU A 32 15.35 -12.96 -21.58
C LEU A 32 14.43 -13.93 -22.31
N PRO A 33 13.12 -13.70 -22.24
CA PRO A 33 12.18 -14.34 -23.17
C PRO A 33 12.49 -13.90 -24.62
N PRO A 34 12.19 -14.73 -25.64
CA PRO A 34 12.52 -14.44 -27.04
C PRO A 34 12.05 -13.07 -27.54
N SER A 35 10.89 -12.60 -27.07
CA SER A 35 10.31 -11.29 -27.40
C SER A 35 11.17 -10.11 -26.95
N LEU A 36 11.91 -10.24 -25.83
CA LEU A 36 12.82 -9.21 -25.35
C LEU A 36 14.26 -9.42 -25.86
N ALA A 37 14.70 -10.67 -26.02
CA ALA A 37 16.04 -10.99 -26.48
C ALA A 37 16.33 -10.40 -27.87
N VAL A 38 15.34 -10.31 -28.73
CA VAL A 38 15.46 -9.70 -30.07
C VAL A 38 15.89 -8.23 -30.00
N HIS A 39 15.49 -7.50 -28.96
CA HIS A 39 15.86 -6.09 -28.78
C HIS A 39 17.34 -5.92 -28.44
N VAL A 40 17.92 -6.85 -27.71
CA VAL A 40 19.37 -6.86 -27.42
C VAL A 40 20.15 -7.36 -28.65
N GLN A 41 19.66 -8.39 -29.33
CA GLN A 41 20.35 -9.02 -30.45
C GLN A 41 20.37 -8.16 -31.73
N ARG A 42 19.23 -7.51 -32.05
CA ARG A 42 19.04 -6.79 -33.31
C ARG A 42 18.86 -5.28 -33.15
N GLY A 43 18.95 -4.79 -31.91
CA GLY A 43 18.60 -3.42 -31.54
C GLY A 43 17.10 -3.24 -31.29
N TYR A 44 16.79 -2.35 -30.37
CA TYR A 44 15.41 -1.98 -30.02
C TYR A 44 14.67 -1.40 -31.22
N HIS A 45 13.44 -1.79 -31.38
CA HIS A 45 12.47 -1.17 -32.27
C HIS A 45 11.18 -0.89 -31.51
N TRP A 46 10.61 0.26 -31.77
CA TRP A 46 9.30 0.64 -31.24
C TRP A 46 8.21 0.39 -32.26
N GLU A 47 6.98 0.36 -31.77
CA GLU A 47 5.78 0.28 -32.61
C GLU A 47 5.24 1.69 -32.86
N TRP A 48 4.78 1.91 -34.10
CA TRP A 48 4.19 3.16 -34.52
C TRP A 48 2.67 3.14 -34.27
N SER A 49 2.14 4.16 -33.57
CA SER A 49 0.70 4.35 -33.39
C SER A 49 0.03 4.95 -34.63
N SER A 50 0.82 5.64 -35.47
CA SER A 50 0.43 6.27 -36.72
C SER A 50 1.64 6.30 -37.67
N PRO A 51 1.47 6.58 -38.99
CA PRO A 51 2.60 6.65 -39.90
C PRO A 51 3.73 7.54 -39.40
N ALA A 52 4.96 7.06 -39.55
CA ALA A 52 6.16 7.77 -39.10
C ALA A 52 6.18 9.22 -39.61
N PRO A 53 6.59 10.19 -38.77
CA PRO A 53 6.61 11.58 -39.16
C PRO A 53 7.56 11.81 -40.33
N ARG A 54 7.17 12.66 -41.25
CA ARG A 54 8.09 13.22 -42.23
C ARG A 54 8.93 14.30 -41.59
N LEU A 55 10.11 14.57 -42.17
CA LEU A 55 11.11 15.48 -41.63
C LEU A 55 10.50 16.76 -41.05
N GLN A 56 10.67 16.97 -39.76
CA GLN A 56 10.46 18.22 -39.09
C GLN A 56 11.84 18.80 -38.72
N LEU A 57 12.14 19.97 -39.19
CA LEU A 57 13.35 20.72 -38.84
C LEU A 57 12.98 21.63 -37.65
N PRO A 58 13.46 21.36 -36.44
CA PRO A 58 13.28 22.31 -35.35
C PRO A 58 14.09 23.60 -35.63
N SER A 59 13.64 24.70 -35.05
CA SER A 59 14.50 25.90 -34.95
C SER A 59 15.82 25.51 -34.30
N LEU A 60 16.94 25.99 -34.83
CA LEU A 60 18.30 25.71 -34.34
C LEU A 60 18.36 25.95 -32.83
N SER A 61 18.70 24.94 -32.06
CA SER A 61 18.97 25.10 -30.63
C SER A 61 20.21 25.95 -30.42
N GLN A 62 20.18 26.90 -29.48
CA GLN A 62 21.38 27.61 -29.07
C GLN A 62 22.38 26.58 -28.49
N GLN A 63 23.51 26.43 -29.19
CA GLN A 63 24.55 25.50 -28.76
C GLN A 63 25.52 26.26 -27.85
N ASN A 64 25.32 26.14 -26.55
CA ASN A 64 26.26 26.62 -25.56
C ASN A 64 27.39 25.58 -25.34
N HIS A 65 28.44 26.00 -24.66
CA HIS A 65 29.64 25.19 -24.41
C HIS A 65 29.30 23.89 -23.63
N GLU A 66 28.28 23.92 -22.77
CA GLU A 66 27.84 22.78 -21.98
C GLU A 66 27.17 21.69 -22.85
N VAL A 67 26.32 22.10 -23.80
CA VAL A 67 25.74 21.17 -24.79
C VAL A 67 26.83 20.50 -25.60
N GLN A 68 27.83 21.29 -26.07
CA GLN A 68 28.94 20.77 -26.84
C GLN A 68 29.78 19.75 -26.07
N ALA A 69 30.05 20.02 -24.81
CA ALA A 69 30.76 19.08 -23.93
C ALA A 69 29.99 17.74 -23.78
N GLN A 70 28.68 17.81 -23.58
CA GLN A 70 27.83 16.61 -23.47
C GLN A 70 27.73 15.82 -24.78
N VAL A 71 27.71 16.49 -25.93
CA VAL A 71 27.75 15.81 -27.25
C VAL A 71 29.09 15.09 -27.43
N GLN A 72 30.22 15.75 -27.05
CA GLN A 72 31.54 15.12 -27.08
C GLN A 72 31.60 13.87 -26.16
N ASP A 73 30.99 13.92 -24.97
CA ASP A 73 30.91 12.78 -24.07
C ASP A 73 30.12 11.63 -24.70
N LEU A 74 29.00 11.89 -25.37
CA LEU A 74 28.22 10.86 -26.07
C LEU A 74 29.00 10.23 -27.23
N LEU A 75 29.82 11.02 -27.94
CA LEU A 75 30.72 10.50 -28.98
C LEU A 75 31.79 9.57 -28.36
N ASN A 76 32.42 10.00 -27.27
CA ASN A 76 33.43 9.22 -26.55
C ASN A 76 32.83 7.91 -26.02
N LEU A 77 31.60 7.93 -25.50
CA LEU A 77 30.85 6.75 -25.08
C LEU A 77 30.43 5.86 -26.24
N GLY A 78 30.48 6.36 -27.48
CA GLY A 78 30.00 5.66 -28.68
C GLY A 78 28.49 5.54 -28.75
N ALA A 79 27.74 6.39 -28.06
CA ALA A 79 26.30 6.42 -28.07
C ALA A 79 25.70 7.08 -29.32
N ILE A 80 26.46 8.03 -29.90
CA ILE A 80 26.15 8.71 -31.16
C ILE A 80 27.32 8.59 -32.15
N TYR A 81 27.03 8.85 -33.42
CA TYR A 81 28.05 8.89 -34.49
C TYR A 81 27.68 9.92 -35.55
N GLU A 82 28.71 10.50 -36.20
CA GLU A 82 28.56 11.51 -37.27
C GLU A 82 28.02 10.84 -38.55
N VAL A 83 27.14 11.56 -39.26
CA VAL A 83 26.53 11.08 -40.51
C VAL A 83 26.45 12.23 -41.53
N ALA A 84 26.49 11.86 -42.83
CA ALA A 84 26.26 12.76 -43.95
C ALA A 84 24.85 12.60 -44.58
N ILE A 85 24.03 11.70 -44.03
CA ILE A 85 22.72 11.34 -44.57
C ILE A 85 21.64 12.15 -43.86
N GLN A 86 20.68 12.71 -44.61
CA GLN A 86 19.56 13.44 -44.02
C GLN A 86 18.72 12.58 -43.08
N PRO A 87 18.35 13.09 -41.88
CA PRO A 87 17.48 12.39 -40.94
C PRO A 87 16.03 12.38 -41.40
N CYS A 88 15.23 11.45 -40.87
CA CYS A 88 13.79 11.51 -40.96
C CYS A 88 13.18 12.40 -39.88
N PHE A 89 13.85 12.56 -38.74
CA PHE A 89 13.44 13.43 -37.64
C PHE A 89 14.67 14.04 -37.00
N LEU A 90 14.68 15.38 -36.87
CA LEU A 90 15.76 16.13 -36.24
C LEU A 90 15.23 16.75 -34.95
N SER A 91 15.86 16.44 -33.84
CA SER A 91 15.44 16.87 -32.50
C SER A 91 16.25 18.05 -31.98
N ARG A 92 15.62 18.89 -31.20
CA ARG A 92 16.33 19.85 -30.33
C ARG A 92 17.06 19.09 -29.24
N ILE A 93 18.10 19.69 -28.70
CA ILE A 93 18.86 19.20 -27.56
C ILE A 93 18.96 20.29 -26.50
N PHE A 94 18.90 19.85 -25.24
CA PHE A 94 19.14 20.73 -24.09
C PHE A 94 19.79 19.91 -22.96
N VAL A 95 20.37 20.59 -22.00
CA VAL A 95 20.98 19.97 -20.83
C VAL A 95 20.15 20.23 -19.59
N VAL A 96 20.09 19.21 -18.73
CA VAL A 96 19.49 19.30 -17.40
C VAL A 96 20.57 19.03 -16.35
N PRO A 97 20.53 19.69 -15.18
CA PRO A 97 21.45 19.41 -14.09
C PRO A 97 21.40 17.94 -13.67
N LYS A 98 22.57 17.36 -13.38
CA LYS A 98 22.73 16.00 -12.83
C LYS A 98 23.42 16.10 -11.48
N GLU A 99 22.74 15.66 -10.42
CA GLU A 99 23.32 15.62 -9.06
C GLU A 99 24.42 14.54 -8.92
N PRO A 100 25.44 14.78 -8.07
CA PRO A 100 25.72 15.99 -7.30
C PRO A 100 26.36 17.11 -8.11
N THR A 101 26.97 16.81 -9.24
CA THR A 101 27.65 17.77 -10.12
C THR A 101 27.59 17.24 -11.55
N GLY A 102 27.39 18.14 -12.52
CA GLY A 102 27.37 17.81 -13.93
C GLY A 102 26.03 18.11 -14.60
N SER A 103 25.95 17.72 -15.86
CA SER A 103 24.77 17.89 -16.71
C SER A 103 24.48 16.62 -17.49
N ARG A 104 23.27 16.51 -17.99
CA ARG A 104 22.82 15.42 -18.85
C ARG A 104 22.16 16.00 -20.09
N LEU A 105 22.60 15.56 -21.26
CA LEU A 105 21.96 15.92 -22.49
C LEU A 105 20.65 15.18 -22.66
N ILE A 106 19.59 15.90 -22.97
CA ILE A 106 18.28 15.36 -23.31
C ILE A 106 18.01 15.63 -24.79
N LEU A 107 17.64 14.59 -25.50
CA LEU A 107 17.12 14.68 -26.85
C LEU A 107 15.61 14.97 -26.77
N ASP A 108 15.17 16.14 -27.24
CA ASP A 108 13.76 16.51 -27.26
C ASP A 108 13.06 15.79 -28.41
N VAL A 109 12.57 14.61 -28.10
CA VAL A 109 11.76 13.79 -29.00
C VAL A 109 10.28 13.85 -28.65
N SER A 110 9.80 14.90 -28.00
CA SER A 110 8.41 15.05 -27.57
C SER A 110 7.42 14.92 -28.74
N ASP A 111 7.76 15.48 -29.90
CA ASP A 111 6.93 15.35 -31.09
C ASP A 111 7.00 13.93 -31.70
N LEU A 112 8.15 13.28 -31.69
CA LEU A 112 8.29 11.89 -32.10
C LEU A 112 7.48 10.94 -31.21
N ASN A 113 7.48 11.19 -29.88
CA ASN A 113 6.75 10.37 -28.91
C ASN A 113 5.24 10.32 -29.16
N LYS A 114 4.65 11.32 -29.84
CA LYS A 114 3.22 11.34 -30.23
C LYS A 114 2.86 10.24 -31.24
N TYR A 115 3.84 9.72 -31.94
CA TYR A 115 3.69 8.67 -32.97
C TYR A 115 4.02 7.27 -32.46
N LEU A 116 4.37 7.13 -31.17
CA LEU A 116 4.80 5.87 -30.60
C LEU A 116 3.71 5.21 -29.77
N VAL A 117 3.62 3.88 -29.86
CA VAL A 117 2.88 3.09 -28.87
C VAL A 117 3.74 2.99 -27.59
N VAL A 118 3.27 3.60 -26.52
CA VAL A 118 3.96 3.56 -25.22
C VAL A 118 3.26 2.56 -24.31
N PRO A 119 3.87 1.39 -24.02
CA PRO A 119 3.27 0.39 -23.13
C PRO A 119 3.12 0.93 -21.70
N SER A 120 1.97 0.63 -21.08
CA SER A 120 1.77 0.88 -19.66
C SER A 120 2.50 -0.16 -18.83
N PHE A 121 3.22 0.28 -17.79
CA PHE A 121 3.93 -0.61 -16.87
C PHE A 121 4.05 0.02 -15.48
N LYS A 122 4.32 -0.82 -14.48
CA LYS A 122 4.56 -0.37 -13.11
C LYS A 122 5.99 -0.69 -12.71
N MET A 123 6.65 0.25 -12.09
CA MET A 123 7.98 0.08 -11.49
C MET A 123 7.87 -0.19 -9.99
N SER A 124 8.76 -1.01 -9.46
CA SER A 124 8.98 -1.11 -8.02
C SER A 124 9.41 0.26 -7.48
N ASN A 125 8.97 0.60 -6.28
CA ASN A 125 9.31 1.88 -5.64
C ASN A 125 9.55 1.69 -4.14
N HIS A 126 9.74 2.77 -3.41
CA HIS A 126 9.94 2.75 -1.96
C HIS A 126 8.78 2.06 -1.21
N VAL A 127 7.53 2.19 -1.67
CA VAL A 127 6.40 1.47 -1.06
C VAL A 127 6.53 -0.05 -1.27
N THR A 128 6.99 -0.48 -2.44
CA THR A 128 7.26 -1.92 -2.69
C THR A 128 8.31 -2.46 -1.73
N LEU A 129 9.39 -1.70 -1.49
CA LEU A 129 10.45 -2.09 -0.56
C LEU A 129 9.94 -2.15 0.89
N SER A 130 9.11 -1.19 1.32
CA SER A 130 8.56 -1.17 2.68
C SER A 130 7.67 -2.36 3.01
N LEU A 131 7.01 -2.93 1.99
CA LEU A 131 6.18 -4.13 2.14
C LEU A 131 6.99 -5.43 2.07
N ALA A 132 8.17 -5.41 1.40
CA ALA A 132 8.98 -6.60 1.17
C ALA A 132 10.08 -6.81 2.23
N MET A 133 10.59 -5.73 2.84
CA MET A 133 11.71 -5.81 3.77
C MET A 133 11.27 -6.16 5.18
N SER A 134 11.79 -7.26 5.70
CA SER A 134 11.72 -7.61 7.12
C SER A 134 12.89 -6.96 7.89
N CYS A 135 12.66 -6.57 9.14
CA CYS A 135 13.66 -5.95 10.01
C CYS A 135 13.96 -6.84 11.23
N PRO A 136 15.20 -6.83 11.72
CA PRO A 136 16.35 -6.09 11.21
C PRO A 136 16.96 -6.73 9.95
N ALA A 137 17.59 -5.91 9.09
CA ALA A 137 18.27 -6.36 7.89
C ALA A 137 19.56 -5.54 7.61
N TRP A 138 20.45 -6.07 6.82
CA TRP A 138 21.55 -5.36 6.17
C TRP A 138 21.16 -5.02 4.75
N MET A 139 21.55 -3.87 4.26
CA MET A 139 21.22 -3.38 2.93
C MET A 139 22.47 -2.99 2.14
N ALA A 140 22.37 -3.08 0.81
CA ALA A 140 23.34 -2.56 -0.13
C ALA A 140 22.62 -1.96 -1.34
N SER A 141 23.23 -1.01 -2.04
CA SER A 141 22.68 -0.48 -3.29
C SER A 141 23.69 -0.47 -4.42
N LEU A 142 23.20 -0.69 -5.64
CA LEU A 142 23.98 -0.69 -6.87
C LEU A 142 23.30 0.22 -7.89
N ASP A 143 24.06 1.18 -8.45
CA ASP A 143 23.62 2.13 -9.47
C ASP A 143 24.29 1.77 -10.81
N LEU A 144 23.50 1.66 -11.88
CA LEU A 144 24.03 1.35 -13.21
C LEU A 144 24.44 2.65 -13.92
N LYS A 145 25.67 2.69 -14.39
CA LYS A 145 26.20 3.86 -15.10
C LYS A 145 25.58 4.01 -16.48
N ASP A 146 24.98 5.20 -16.77
CA ASP A 146 24.44 5.56 -18.09
C ASP A 146 23.54 4.47 -18.71
N ALA A 147 22.65 3.93 -17.89
CA ALA A 147 21.90 2.69 -18.07
C ALA A 147 21.26 2.53 -19.47
N TYR A 148 20.50 3.52 -19.93
CA TYR A 148 19.84 3.45 -21.24
C TYR A 148 20.81 3.33 -22.39
N LEU A 149 21.98 4.00 -22.32
CA LEU A 149 22.95 3.99 -23.39
C LEU A 149 23.56 2.61 -23.68
N HIS A 150 23.42 1.63 -22.78
CA HIS A 150 23.82 0.25 -23.04
C HIS A 150 22.96 -0.44 -24.10
N VAL A 151 21.69 -0.05 -24.21
CA VAL A 151 20.70 -0.70 -25.07
C VAL A 151 20.86 -0.24 -26.53
N PRO A 152 21.04 -1.16 -27.50
CA PRO A 152 21.17 -0.79 -28.89
C PRO A 152 19.82 -0.38 -29.50
N ILE A 153 19.81 0.55 -30.42
CA ILE A 153 18.69 0.88 -31.31
C ILE A 153 18.88 0.20 -32.65
N ARG A 154 17.81 -0.28 -33.28
CA ARG A 154 17.85 -0.88 -34.62
C ARG A 154 18.28 0.15 -35.66
N ASN A 155 19.21 -0.22 -36.55
CA ASN A 155 19.86 0.70 -37.49
C ASN A 155 18.91 1.54 -38.35
N ASN A 156 17.78 0.96 -38.79
CA ASN A 156 16.79 1.69 -39.59
C ASN A 156 16.03 2.77 -38.83
N LEU A 157 16.14 2.82 -37.49
CA LEU A 157 15.50 3.79 -36.63
C LEU A 157 16.45 4.93 -36.18
N HIS A 158 17.76 4.80 -36.37
CA HIS A 158 18.72 5.85 -36.01
C HIS A 158 18.38 7.20 -36.66
N LYS A 159 17.87 7.21 -37.88
CA LYS A 159 17.47 8.40 -38.63
C LYS A 159 16.31 9.20 -38.01
N PHE A 160 15.62 8.65 -37.01
CA PHE A 160 14.58 9.32 -36.22
C PHE A 160 15.11 9.92 -34.90
N LEU A 161 16.37 9.62 -34.56
CA LEU A 161 17.02 10.05 -33.31
C LEU A 161 18.27 10.87 -33.66
N ALA A 162 18.04 11.98 -34.38
CA ALA A 162 19.11 12.83 -34.87
C ALA A 162 19.23 14.12 -34.09
N LEU A 163 20.45 14.64 -33.99
CA LEU A 163 20.79 15.95 -33.47
C LEU A 163 21.85 16.64 -34.33
N THR A 164 21.93 17.96 -34.21
CA THR A 164 23.01 18.75 -34.83
C THR A 164 23.90 19.39 -33.77
N CYS A 165 25.21 19.37 -33.99
CA CYS A 165 26.20 20.12 -33.18
C CYS A 165 27.40 20.44 -34.04
N TRP A 166 28.03 21.60 -33.82
CA TRP A 166 29.16 22.11 -34.62
C TRP A 166 28.92 22.11 -36.16
N GLY A 167 27.66 22.33 -36.56
CA GLY A 167 27.30 22.25 -37.99
C GLY A 167 27.27 20.83 -38.58
N LYS A 168 27.48 19.82 -37.77
CA LYS A 168 27.47 18.41 -38.15
C LYS A 168 26.22 17.71 -37.65
N LEU A 169 25.87 16.59 -38.30
CA LEU A 169 24.72 15.76 -37.99
C LEU A 169 25.15 14.48 -37.30
N PHE A 170 24.45 14.10 -36.23
CA PHE A 170 24.72 12.87 -35.47
C PHE A 170 23.45 12.08 -35.28
N PHE A 171 23.59 10.75 -35.35
CA PHE A 171 22.53 9.80 -35.03
C PHE A 171 22.84 9.05 -33.75
N PHE A 172 21.81 8.84 -32.90
CA PHE A 172 21.89 7.91 -31.79
C PHE A 172 21.84 6.46 -32.29
N ARG A 173 22.78 5.63 -31.81
CA ARG A 173 22.78 4.17 -31.96
C ARG A 173 22.36 3.46 -30.69
N ALA A 174 22.33 4.16 -29.59
CA ALA A 174 21.92 3.70 -28.27
C ALA A 174 20.65 4.40 -27.80
N LEU A 175 19.94 3.80 -26.87
CA LEU A 175 18.66 4.30 -26.34
C LEU A 175 18.84 5.66 -25.66
N PRO A 176 18.27 6.77 -26.18
CA PRO A 176 18.48 8.09 -25.61
C PRO A 176 17.55 8.41 -24.45
N PHE A 177 17.95 9.36 -23.61
CA PHE A 177 17.03 10.03 -22.70
C PHE A 177 16.08 10.92 -23.48
N GLY A 178 14.78 10.88 -23.14
CA GLY A 178 13.70 11.60 -23.80
C GLY A 178 12.72 10.70 -24.58
N LEU A 179 13.13 9.52 -25.02
CA LEU A 179 12.28 8.57 -25.72
C LEU A 179 11.25 7.94 -24.74
N ALA A 180 9.96 8.11 -25.01
CA ALA A 180 8.89 7.69 -24.09
C ALA A 180 8.86 6.19 -23.76
N THR A 181 9.34 5.36 -24.69
CA THR A 181 9.39 3.89 -24.52
C THR A 181 10.66 3.41 -23.80
N ALA A 182 11.66 4.27 -23.58
CA ALA A 182 12.94 3.87 -22.97
C ALA A 182 12.80 3.34 -21.54
N PRO A 183 12.00 3.98 -20.64
CA PRO A 183 11.81 3.47 -19.29
C PRO A 183 11.18 2.09 -19.26
N TRP A 184 10.18 1.85 -20.13
CA TRP A 184 9.51 0.55 -20.24
C TRP A 184 10.48 -0.55 -20.66
N LEU A 185 11.20 -0.33 -21.77
CA LEU A 185 12.12 -1.35 -22.29
C LEU A 185 13.21 -1.68 -21.27
N PHE A 186 13.85 -0.64 -20.71
CA PHE A 186 14.94 -0.84 -19.76
C PHE A 186 14.45 -1.56 -18.50
N SER A 187 13.27 -1.17 -17.97
CA SER A 187 12.66 -1.87 -16.84
C SER A 187 12.36 -3.33 -17.15
N ALA A 188 11.86 -3.65 -18.36
CA ALA A 188 11.57 -5.02 -18.76
C ALA A 188 12.84 -5.89 -18.83
N LEU A 189 13.95 -5.34 -19.36
CA LEU A 189 15.24 -6.01 -19.38
C LEU A 189 15.78 -6.27 -17.97
N MET A 190 15.76 -5.25 -17.09
CA MET A 190 16.22 -5.36 -15.72
C MET A 190 15.36 -6.31 -14.89
N GLU A 191 14.03 -6.28 -15.07
CA GLU A 191 13.13 -7.16 -14.33
C GLU A 191 13.38 -8.64 -14.64
N ALA A 192 13.75 -8.99 -15.85
CA ALA A 192 14.14 -10.36 -16.17
C ALA A 192 15.40 -10.82 -15.39
N VAL A 193 16.39 -9.94 -15.22
CA VAL A 193 17.58 -10.19 -14.39
C VAL A 193 17.20 -10.32 -12.92
N LEU A 194 16.38 -9.37 -12.43
CA LEU A 194 15.91 -9.36 -11.03
C LEU A 194 15.07 -10.60 -10.71
N ALA A 195 14.19 -11.03 -11.62
CA ALA A 195 13.39 -12.25 -11.46
C ALA A 195 14.27 -13.50 -11.33
N LYS A 196 15.34 -13.61 -12.13
CA LYS A 196 16.31 -14.72 -12.04
C LYS A 196 17.06 -14.72 -10.71
N LEU A 197 17.41 -13.54 -10.19
CA LEU A 197 18.05 -13.41 -8.87
C LEU A 197 17.08 -13.77 -7.73
N ARG A 198 15.85 -13.28 -7.79
CA ARG A 198 14.81 -13.63 -6.79
C ARG A 198 14.52 -15.13 -6.76
N ALA A 199 14.46 -15.79 -7.92
CA ALA A 199 14.29 -17.26 -8.01
C ALA A 199 15.44 -18.04 -7.31
N ARG A 200 16.61 -17.40 -7.12
CA ARG A 200 17.76 -17.94 -6.36
C ARG A 200 17.75 -17.53 -4.89
N GLY A 201 16.67 -16.89 -4.41
CA GLY A 201 16.50 -16.48 -3.01
C GLY A 201 17.14 -15.13 -2.66
N PHE A 202 17.46 -14.28 -3.63
CA PHE A 202 17.94 -12.93 -3.36
C PHE A 202 16.77 -12.01 -3.05
N ASN A 203 16.87 -11.26 -1.96
CA ASN A 203 15.95 -10.14 -1.71
C ASN A 203 16.48 -8.91 -2.45
N ILE A 204 15.88 -8.58 -3.57
CA ILE A 204 16.34 -7.52 -4.45
C ILE A 204 15.18 -6.80 -5.15
N LEU A 205 15.28 -5.48 -5.23
CA LEU A 205 14.40 -4.64 -6.02
C LEU A 205 15.22 -3.68 -6.88
N GLY A 206 14.68 -3.30 -8.04
CA GLY A 206 15.27 -2.30 -8.92
C GLY A 206 14.26 -1.21 -9.29
N TYR A 207 14.74 0.01 -9.29
CA TYR A 207 14.07 1.16 -9.87
C TYR A 207 14.94 1.72 -11.00
N LEU A 208 14.69 1.28 -12.22
CA LEU A 208 15.54 1.56 -13.37
C LEU A 208 16.99 1.11 -13.13
N ASP A 209 17.88 2.09 -13.01
CA ASP A 209 19.32 1.92 -12.79
C ASP A 209 19.72 1.78 -11.32
N ASP A 210 18.82 2.04 -10.39
CA ASP A 210 19.08 2.02 -8.94
C ASP A 210 18.50 0.77 -8.28
N TRP A 211 19.36 -0.13 -7.81
CA TRP A 211 19.00 -1.41 -7.22
C TRP A 211 19.28 -1.45 -5.72
N VAL A 212 18.39 -2.05 -4.95
CA VAL A 212 18.57 -2.31 -3.52
C VAL A 212 18.51 -3.80 -3.23
N ILE A 213 19.44 -4.27 -2.42
CA ILE A 213 19.57 -5.66 -1.98
C ILE A 213 19.56 -5.67 -0.46
N TRP A 214 18.89 -6.66 0.15
CA TRP A 214 18.90 -6.81 1.61
C TRP A 214 18.93 -8.26 2.06
N ASN A 215 19.50 -8.50 3.24
CA ASN A 215 19.58 -9.80 3.88
C ASN A 215 19.68 -9.64 5.40
N SER A 216 19.18 -10.60 6.16
CA SER A 216 19.35 -10.63 7.62
C SER A 216 20.80 -10.87 8.04
N SER A 217 21.59 -11.59 7.22
CA SER A 217 23.01 -11.86 7.43
C SER A 217 23.90 -10.91 6.65
N LYS A 218 24.79 -10.20 7.33
CA LYS A 218 25.79 -9.31 6.74
C LYS A 218 26.72 -10.05 5.77
N ALA A 219 27.21 -11.23 6.18
CA ALA A 219 28.13 -12.04 5.38
C ALA A 219 27.45 -12.56 4.11
N SER A 220 26.20 -13.06 4.23
CA SER A 220 25.43 -13.52 3.07
C SER A 220 25.16 -12.38 2.09
N LEU A 221 24.80 -11.18 2.58
CA LEU A 221 24.60 -10.02 1.72
C LEU A 221 25.88 -9.67 0.94
N GLN A 222 27.03 -9.72 1.60
CA GLN A 222 28.30 -9.40 0.95
C GLN A 222 28.62 -10.34 -0.20
N VAL A 223 28.37 -11.64 -0.02
CA VAL A 223 28.52 -12.65 -1.08
C VAL A 223 27.53 -12.40 -2.22
N GLN A 224 26.25 -12.19 -1.89
CA GLN A 224 25.20 -11.92 -2.87
C GLN A 224 25.51 -10.69 -3.72
N VAL A 225 25.99 -9.60 -3.12
CA VAL A 225 26.38 -8.37 -3.84
C VAL A 225 27.50 -8.66 -4.84
N GLN A 226 28.52 -9.45 -4.47
CA GLN A 226 29.60 -9.82 -5.37
C GLN A 226 29.10 -10.66 -6.56
N GLU A 227 28.20 -11.62 -6.30
CA GLU A 227 27.59 -12.42 -7.37
C GLU A 227 26.78 -11.55 -8.35
N ILE A 228 26.04 -10.55 -7.83
CA ILE A 228 25.29 -9.61 -8.67
C ILE A 228 26.24 -8.78 -9.53
N ILE A 229 27.31 -8.27 -8.96
CA ILE A 229 28.32 -7.48 -9.69
C ILE A 229 28.94 -8.32 -10.82
N GLN A 230 29.28 -9.58 -10.55
CA GLN A 230 29.80 -10.49 -11.57
C GLN A 230 28.77 -10.76 -12.68
N LEU A 231 27.51 -10.99 -12.32
CA LEU A 231 26.42 -11.19 -13.29
C LEU A 231 26.22 -9.95 -14.18
N LEU A 232 26.17 -8.75 -13.59
CA LEU A 232 26.03 -7.50 -14.34
C LEU A 232 27.20 -7.29 -15.32
N SER A 233 28.41 -7.59 -14.88
CA SER A 233 29.61 -7.55 -15.75
C SER A 233 29.51 -8.56 -16.90
N LYS A 234 29.08 -9.81 -16.61
CA LYS A 234 28.84 -10.85 -17.61
C LYS A 234 27.78 -10.42 -18.65
N LEU A 235 26.78 -9.64 -18.23
CA LEU A 235 25.74 -9.08 -19.09
C LEU A 235 26.17 -7.79 -19.82
N GLY A 236 27.40 -7.33 -19.64
CA GLY A 236 27.93 -6.13 -20.25
C GLY A 236 27.43 -4.82 -19.62
N LEU A 237 26.77 -4.87 -18.47
CA LEU A 237 26.34 -3.69 -17.74
C LEU A 237 27.47 -3.11 -16.88
N THR A 238 27.52 -1.79 -16.78
CA THR A 238 28.57 -1.07 -16.06
C THR A 238 28.00 -0.42 -14.80
N LEU A 239 28.66 -0.64 -13.65
CA LEU A 239 28.28 0.00 -12.39
C LEU A 239 28.86 1.41 -12.26
N ASN A 240 28.09 2.27 -11.65
CA ASN A 240 28.52 3.57 -11.18
C ASN A 240 29.15 3.44 -9.80
N GLN A 241 30.46 3.28 -9.74
CA GLN A 241 31.19 3.08 -8.48
C GLN A 241 31.02 4.23 -7.47
N LYS A 242 30.80 5.47 -7.96
CA LYS A 242 30.64 6.64 -7.07
C LYS A 242 29.28 6.69 -6.37
N LYS A 243 28.24 6.12 -7.00
CA LYS A 243 26.86 6.13 -6.47
C LYS A 243 26.45 4.81 -5.84
N SER A 244 27.14 3.71 -6.17
CA SER A 244 26.88 2.39 -5.59
C SER A 244 27.41 2.32 -4.17
N HIS A 245 26.65 1.69 -3.28
CA HIS A 245 27.03 1.35 -1.91
C HIS A 245 27.02 -0.18 -1.73
N PRO A 246 28.04 -0.89 -2.25
CA PRO A 246 28.07 -2.36 -2.26
C PRO A 246 28.35 -2.97 -0.88
N SER A 247 28.85 -2.21 0.07
CA SER A 247 29.12 -2.68 1.43
C SER A 247 27.83 -2.73 2.25
N PRO A 248 27.59 -3.84 2.97
CA PRO A 248 26.41 -3.97 3.83
C PRO A 248 26.32 -2.87 4.90
N ALA A 249 25.22 -2.15 4.92
CA ALA A 249 24.89 -1.08 5.88
C ALA A 249 23.50 -1.29 6.46
N SER A 250 23.25 -0.81 7.67
CA SER A 250 21.91 -0.79 8.28
C SER A 250 21.11 0.45 7.90
N SER A 251 21.77 1.47 7.36
CA SER A 251 21.11 2.68 6.84
C SER A 251 21.67 3.01 5.48
N LEU A 252 20.77 3.32 4.52
CA LEU A 252 21.15 3.77 3.18
C LEU A 252 20.03 4.65 2.57
N VAL A 253 20.40 5.34 1.50
CA VAL A 253 19.43 6.07 0.68
C VAL A 253 19.11 5.26 -0.56
N TRP A 254 17.80 5.08 -0.84
CA TRP A 254 17.32 4.47 -2.09
C TRP A 254 16.05 5.19 -2.57
N VAL A 255 16.04 5.56 -3.86
CA VAL A 255 14.95 6.29 -4.53
C VAL A 255 14.46 7.50 -3.69
N GLY A 256 15.40 8.33 -3.22
CA GLY A 256 15.09 9.56 -2.47
C GLY A 256 14.62 9.37 -1.02
N VAL A 257 14.63 8.13 -0.53
CA VAL A 257 14.22 7.76 0.83
C VAL A 257 15.43 7.28 1.63
N VAL A 258 15.55 7.76 2.86
CA VAL A 258 16.51 7.27 3.85
C VAL A 258 15.89 6.10 4.59
N TRP A 259 16.54 4.96 4.58
CA TRP A 259 16.11 3.72 5.24
C TRP A 259 17.01 3.43 6.43
N ASP A 260 16.43 3.11 7.59
CA ASP A 260 17.12 2.49 8.72
C ASP A 260 16.47 1.13 9.00
N SER A 261 17.09 0.08 8.50
CA SER A 261 16.58 -1.30 8.62
C SER A 261 16.83 -1.90 10.00
N ARG A 262 17.65 -1.29 10.86
CA ARG A 262 17.88 -1.75 12.23
C ARG A 262 16.67 -1.51 13.11
N ILE A 263 16.06 -0.33 12.96
CA ILE A 263 14.87 0.08 13.72
C ILE A 263 13.58 0.05 12.89
N GLY A 264 13.68 -0.29 11.60
CA GLY A 264 12.52 -0.42 10.70
C GLY A 264 11.86 0.91 10.34
N THR A 265 12.65 1.99 10.20
CA THR A 265 12.11 3.32 9.88
C THR A 265 12.59 3.84 8.52
N TRP A 266 11.80 4.71 7.95
CA TRP A 266 12.10 5.42 6.72
C TRP A 266 11.76 6.91 6.83
N SER A 267 12.43 7.74 6.04
CA SER A 267 12.15 9.17 5.94
C SER A 267 12.57 9.73 4.58
N PRO A 268 11.97 10.84 4.11
CA PRO A 268 12.45 11.53 2.92
C PRO A 268 13.87 12.07 3.16
N GLN A 269 14.67 12.18 2.09
CA GLN A 269 15.95 12.87 2.19
C GLN A 269 15.76 14.33 2.60
N GLN A 270 16.71 14.86 3.36
CA GLN A 270 16.72 16.23 3.89
C GLN A 270 16.55 17.30 2.79
N LYS A 271 17.17 17.09 1.63
CA LYS A 271 17.07 18.00 0.48
C LYS A 271 15.64 18.23 0.00
N HIS A 272 14.77 17.18 0.04
CA HIS A 272 13.36 17.30 -0.33
C HIS A 272 12.59 18.17 0.66
N LEU A 273 12.90 18.04 1.95
CA LEU A 273 12.28 18.83 3.01
C LEU A 273 12.70 20.31 2.91
N GLU A 274 13.96 20.56 2.56
CA GLU A 274 14.49 21.91 2.33
C GLU A 274 13.82 22.57 1.15
N GLU A 275 13.72 21.87 0.04
CA GLU A 275 13.09 22.38 -1.16
C GLU A 275 11.59 22.68 -0.95
N ILE A 276 10.85 21.78 -0.25
CA ILE A 276 9.45 22.04 0.12
C ILE A 276 9.34 23.29 0.98
N SER A 277 10.17 23.40 2.03
CA SER A 277 10.13 24.56 2.93
C SER A 277 10.42 25.87 2.20
N LEU A 278 11.41 25.89 1.31
CA LEU A 278 11.76 27.07 0.51
C LEU A 278 10.64 27.46 -0.46
N LEU A 279 10.10 26.51 -1.22
CA LEU A 279 9.00 26.75 -2.15
C LEU A 279 7.74 27.21 -1.43
N ALA A 280 7.35 26.54 -0.35
CA ALA A 280 6.18 26.90 0.43
C ALA A 280 6.30 28.31 1.02
N ASN A 281 7.46 28.68 1.58
CA ASN A 281 7.72 30.04 2.08
C ASN A 281 7.64 31.08 0.95
N HIS A 282 8.29 30.81 -0.18
CA HIS A 282 8.26 31.71 -1.32
C HIS A 282 6.82 31.99 -1.78
N LEU A 283 6.02 30.93 -1.98
CA LEU A 283 4.63 31.05 -2.43
C LEU A 283 3.72 31.72 -1.38
N LEU A 284 3.96 31.47 -0.10
CA LEU A 284 3.21 32.09 1.01
C LEU A 284 3.46 33.60 1.09
N VAL A 285 4.72 34.01 1.01
CA VAL A 285 5.11 35.43 1.08
C VAL A 285 4.69 36.20 -0.17
N SER A 286 4.94 35.63 -1.35
CA SER A 286 4.59 36.28 -2.62
C SER A 286 3.08 36.34 -2.89
N ARG A 287 2.31 35.45 -2.26
CA ARG A 287 0.87 35.21 -2.49
C ARG A 287 0.50 34.93 -3.96
N LYS A 288 1.48 34.67 -4.77
CA LYS A 288 1.39 34.36 -6.21
C LYS A 288 2.51 33.40 -6.61
N GLY A 289 2.30 32.66 -7.68
CA GLY A 289 3.31 31.76 -8.23
C GLY A 289 2.96 31.28 -9.61
N SER A 290 3.92 30.67 -10.30
CA SER A 290 3.64 30.02 -11.58
C SER A 290 3.06 28.61 -11.37
N ARG A 291 2.31 28.14 -12.38
CA ARG A 291 1.83 26.77 -12.42
C ARG A 291 2.99 25.77 -12.25
N ARG A 292 4.14 25.99 -12.84
CA ARG A 292 5.34 25.16 -12.71
C ARG A 292 5.83 25.06 -11.26
N GLN A 293 5.88 26.18 -10.53
CA GLN A 293 6.28 26.18 -9.12
C GLN A 293 5.30 25.40 -8.26
N TRP A 294 4.00 25.54 -8.53
CA TRP A 294 2.96 24.81 -7.84
C TRP A 294 3.02 23.30 -8.11
N GLU A 295 3.10 22.89 -9.38
CA GLU A 295 3.23 21.49 -9.77
C GLU A 295 4.47 20.85 -9.13
N ARG A 296 5.58 21.58 -9.03
CA ARG A 296 6.81 21.12 -8.38
C ARG A 296 6.59 20.91 -6.88
N LEU A 297 5.96 21.87 -6.18
CA LEU A 297 5.63 21.72 -4.77
C LEU A 297 4.68 20.53 -4.54
N CYS A 298 3.61 20.43 -5.31
CA CYS A 298 2.66 19.32 -5.21
C CYS A 298 3.32 17.96 -5.45
N GLY A 299 4.24 17.87 -6.42
CA GLY A 299 5.01 16.63 -6.67
C GLY A 299 5.88 16.22 -5.48
N LEU A 300 6.61 17.17 -4.89
CA LEU A 300 7.44 16.93 -3.71
C LEU A 300 6.60 16.56 -2.49
N VAL A 301 5.51 17.27 -2.25
CA VAL A 301 4.56 16.99 -1.16
C VAL A 301 3.93 15.60 -1.34
N ALA A 302 3.51 15.26 -2.56
CA ALA A 302 2.94 13.94 -2.87
C ALA A 302 3.94 12.80 -2.66
N PHE A 303 5.23 13.04 -2.96
CA PHE A 303 6.30 12.09 -2.66
C PHE A 303 6.45 11.87 -1.15
N VAL A 304 6.55 12.95 -0.38
CA VAL A 304 6.67 12.87 1.09
C VAL A 304 5.43 12.24 1.73
N ALA A 305 4.24 12.51 1.20
CA ALA A 305 2.97 11.94 1.66
C ALA A 305 2.85 10.42 1.46
N GLN A 306 3.67 9.81 0.58
CA GLN A 306 3.74 8.36 0.46
C GLN A 306 4.54 7.73 1.62
N ILE A 307 5.44 8.49 2.23
CA ILE A 307 6.37 8.03 3.27
C ILE A 307 5.83 8.35 4.66
N ASN A 308 5.19 9.51 4.83
CA ASN A 308 4.80 10.04 6.14
C ASN A 308 3.28 10.29 6.20
N ARG A 309 2.62 9.73 7.22
CA ARG A 309 1.15 9.82 7.39
C ARG A 309 0.67 11.24 7.64
N ARG A 310 1.40 12.03 8.44
CA ARG A 310 1.06 13.42 8.73
C ARG A 310 1.18 14.30 7.47
N ALA A 311 2.21 14.08 6.67
CA ALA A 311 2.35 14.73 5.37
C ALA A 311 1.17 14.39 4.44
N ARG A 312 0.73 13.14 4.42
CA ARG A 312 -0.45 12.71 3.65
C ARG A 312 -1.72 13.42 4.10
N HIS A 313 -1.94 13.55 5.42
CA HIS A 313 -3.06 14.30 5.97
C HIS A 313 -3.01 15.78 5.55
N LEU A 314 -1.85 16.44 5.71
CA LEU A 314 -1.66 17.85 5.40
C LEU A 314 -1.67 18.16 3.89
N MET A 315 -1.52 17.15 3.04
CA MET A 315 -1.60 17.32 1.58
C MET A 315 -3.04 17.58 1.10
N HIS A 316 -4.07 17.05 1.80
CA HIS A 316 -5.46 17.15 1.37
C HIS A 316 -5.94 18.59 1.10
N PRO A 317 -5.72 19.58 1.98
CA PRO A 317 -6.13 20.96 1.72
C PRO A 317 -5.49 21.57 0.47
N ILE A 318 -4.28 21.15 0.13
CA ILE A 318 -3.53 21.65 -1.03
C ILE A 318 -4.02 21.00 -2.32
N SER A 319 -4.29 19.69 -2.30
CA SER A 319 -4.66 18.92 -3.48
C SER A 319 -6.10 19.19 -3.97
N GLN A 320 -6.96 19.75 -3.10
CA GLN A 320 -8.37 20.02 -3.42
C GLN A 320 -8.58 21.23 -4.33
N LEU A 321 -7.61 22.11 -4.41
CA LEU A 321 -7.75 23.34 -5.16
C LEU A 321 -7.19 23.11 -6.57
N GLY A 322 -8.05 22.75 -7.50
CA GLY A 322 -7.80 22.79 -8.94
C GLY A 322 -7.49 24.25 -9.34
N LEU A 323 -6.23 24.64 -9.17
CA LEU A 323 -5.79 26.03 -9.13
C LEU A 323 -5.52 26.62 -10.48
N PHE A 324 -5.40 25.79 -11.48
CA PHE A 324 -4.99 26.26 -12.78
C PHE A 324 -5.92 25.72 -13.85
N ASP A 325 -6.48 26.62 -14.61
CA ASP A 325 -7.05 26.30 -15.90
C ASP A 325 -5.97 25.58 -16.71
N HIS A 326 -6.29 24.42 -17.27
CA HIS A 326 -5.34 23.64 -18.07
C HIS A 326 -4.88 24.37 -19.33
N GLU A 327 -5.58 25.43 -19.72
CA GLU A 327 -5.23 26.29 -20.86
C GLU A 327 -4.14 27.35 -20.53
N LEU A 328 -3.87 27.62 -19.26
CA LEU A 328 -2.83 28.56 -18.87
C LEU A 328 -1.43 27.97 -19.10
N ASP A 329 -0.55 28.79 -19.69
CA ASP A 329 0.86 28.45 -19.80
C ASP A 329 1.48 28.13 -18.43
N ARG A 330 2.39 27.16 -18.38
CA ARG A 330 3.04 26.70 -17.15
C ARG A 330 3.84 27.80 -16.42
N ASP A 331 4.30 28.80 -17.15
CA ASP A 331 5.06 29.92 -16.59
C ASP A 331 4.20 31.15 -16.26
N SER A 332 2.89 31.11 -16.56
CA SER A 332 1.94 32.15 -16.18
C SER A 332 1.79 32.27 -14.67
N TRP A 333 1.76 33.49 -14.16
CA TRP A 333 1.63 33.80 -12.73
C TRP A 333 0.18 33.93 -12.33
N VAL A 334 -0.19 33.25 -11.24
CA VAL A 334 -1.54 33.21 -10.68
C VAL A 334 -1.50 33.68 -9.22
N GLN A 335 -2.49 34.48 -8.82
CA GLN A 335 -2.65 34.88 -7.43
C GLN A 335 -3.39 33.78 -6.66
N PHE A 336 -2.89 33.43 -5.48
CA PHE A 336 -3.43 32.33 -4.69
C PHE A 336 -4.58 32.74 -3.78
N HIS A 337 -5.59 31.90 -3.71
CA HIS A 337 -6.71 32.08 -2.80
C HIS A 337 -6.27 31.93 -1.33
N PRO A 338 -6.81 32.73 -0.36
CA PRO A 338 -6.42 32.65 1.05
C PRO A 338 -6.52 31.26 1.70
N LYS A 339 -7.49 30.43 1.29
CA LYS A 339 -7.60 29.03 1.78
C LYS A 339 -6.39 28.20 1.41
N LEU A 340 -5.83 28.44 0.22
CA LEU A 340 -4.62 27.76 -0.23
C LEU A 340 -3.40 28.17 0.57
N LEU A 341 -3.24 29.48 0.79
CA LEU A 341 -2.14 30.01 1.57
C LEU A 341 -2.11 29.41 2.99
N ARG A 342 -3.28 29.27 3.62
CA ARG A 342 -3.38 28.56 4.92
C ARG A 342 -2.94 27.10 4.83
N GLY A 343 -3.25 26.42 3.73
CA GLY A 343 -2.80 25.05 3.49
C GLY A 343 -1.28 24.93 3.32
N LEU A 344 -0.58 26.01 2.94
CA LEU A 344 0.88 26.04 2.78
C LEU A 344 1.65 26.24 4.11
N GLU A 345 1.03 26.85 5.13
CA GLU A 345 1.71 27.19 6.39
C GLU A 345 2.43 26.00 7.04
N PRO A 346 1.83 24.80 7.19
CA PRO A 346 2.53 23.66 7.80
C PRO A 346 3.81 23.28 7.05
N TRP A 347 3.81 23.43 5.72
CA TRP A 347 4.92 23.01 4.86
C TRP A 347 6.14 23.93 4.95
N THR A 348 5.97 25.17 5.37
CA THR A 348 7.09 26.09 5.65
C THR A 348 7.96 25.58 6.80
N ARG A 349 7.39 24.80 7.71
CA ARG A 349 8.05 24.24 8.90
C ARG A 349 8.14 22.70 8.86
N ILE A 350 8.12 22.09 7.67
CA ILE A 350 8.11 20.63 7.52
C ILE A 350 9.20 19.93 8.32
N LYS A 351 10.40 20.52 8.42
CA LYS A 351 11.51 19.95 9.19
C LYS A 351 11.25 19.85 10.69
N SER A 352 10.36 20.68 11.26
CA SER A 352 10.09 20.69 12.70
C SER A 352 9.08 19.63 13.14
N TRP A 353 8.23 19.15 12.24
CA TRP A 353 7.19 18.20 12.59
C TRP A 353 7.30 16.84 11.89
N LEU A 354 8.11 16.73 10.82
CA LEU A 354 8.26 15.47 10.12
C LEU A 354 9.27 14.59 10.84
N THR A 355 8.79 13.46 11.33
CA THR A 355 9.60 12.41 11.97
C THR A 355 9.69 11.18 11.07
N PRO A 356 10.76 10.36 11.20
CA PRO A 356 10.81 9.06 10.54
C PRO A 356 9.60 8.20 10.92
N GLU A 357 9.03 7.49 9.96
CA GLU A 357 7.93 6.56 10.16
C GLU A 357 8.41 5.12 10.18
N HIS A 358 7.70 4.26 10.88
CA HIS A 358 7.94 2.82 10.79
C HIS A 358 7.32 2.26 9.51
N PHE A 359 8.13 1.62 8.67
CA PHE A 359 7.64 0.89 7.50
C PHE A 359 7.24 -0.55 7.83
N ALA A 360 7.86 -1.16 8.84
CA ALA A 360 7.41 -2.43 9.40
C ALA A 360 6.32 -2.17 10.47
N PRO A 361 5.13 -2.76 10.34
CA PRO A 361 4.09 -2.61 11.37
C PRO A 361 4.56 -3.23 12.69
N PRO A 362 4.12 -2.69 13.85
CA PRO A 362 4.38 -3.29 15.14
C PRO A 362 3.98 -4.78 15.16
N PRO A 363 4.73 -5.65 15.85
CA PRO A 363 4.49 -7.10 15.84
C PRO A 363 3.18 -7.47 16.55
N ASN A 364 2.78 -6.70 17.57
CA ASN A 364 1.55 -6.93 18.31
C ASN A 364 0.36 -6.44 17.49
N THR A 365 -0.67 -7.29 17.36
CA THR A 365 -1.89 -6.97 16.63
C THR A 365 -3.08 -7.19 17.54
N ALA A 366 -3.98 -6.21 17.59
CA ALA A 366 -5.29 -6.31 18.25
C ALA A 366 -6.39 -5.99 17.24
N GLN A 367 -7.63 -6.41 17.53
CA GLN A 367 -8.76 -6.18 16.64
C GLN A 367 -9.94 -5.58 17.42
N ILE A 368 -10.64 -4.66 16.75
CA ILE A 368 -11.89 -4.09 17.22
C ILE A 368 -12.94 -4.05 16.11
N TRP A 369 -14.20 -4.13 16.50
CA TRP A 369 -15.37 -3.92 15.64
C TRP A 369 -16.09 -2.68 16.10
N THR A 370 -16.45 -1.83 15.19
CA THR A 370 -17.08 -0.53 15.47
C THR A 370 -18.32 -0.33 14.64
N ASP A 371 -19.31 0.33 15.22
CA ASP A 371 -20.56 0.71 14.54
C ASP A 371 -21.13 1.99 15.14
N ALA A 372 -21.80 2.77 14.31
CA ALA A 372 -22.54 3.94 14.71
C ALA A 372 -23.97 3.92 14.19
N SER A 373 -24.92 4.23 15.04
CA SER A 373 -26.29 4.53 14.68
C SER A 373 -26.58 6.02 14.87
N LEU A 374 -27.78 6.46 14.54
CA LEU A 374 -28.21 7.85 14.84
C LEU A 374 -28.44 8.08 16.35
N SER A 375 -28.58 7.03 17.15
CA SER A 375 -28.81 7.09 18.60
C SER A 375 -27.53 6.99 19.42
N GLY A 376 -26.52 6.25 18.95
CA GLY A 376 -25.32 5.98 19.73
C GLY A 376 -24.22 5.27 18.95
N TRP A 377 -23.21 4.81 19.67
CA TRP A 377 -22.04 4.12 19.15
C TRP A 377 -21.76 2.84 19.93
N GLY A 378 -21.17 1.89 19.26
CA GLY A 378 -20.79 0.59 19.83
C GLY A 378 -19.40 0.16 19.37
N VAL A 379 -18.63 -0.43 20.29
CA VAL A 379 -17.29 -0.97 20.07
C VAL A 379 -17.17 -2.30 20.79
N LEU A 380 -16.59 -3.30 20.12
CA LEU A 380 -16.25 -4.59 20.67
C LEU A 380 -14.79 -4.89 20.38
N ASP A 381 -14.04 -5.45 21.32
CA ASP A 381 -12.70 -5.95 21.07
C ASP A 381 -12.64 -7.48 20.92
N GLU A 382 -11.47 -7.97 20.52
CA GLU A 382 -11.23 -9.42 20.33
C GLU A 382 -11.28 -10.25 21.62
N LEU A 383 -11.25 -9.60 22.78
CA LEU A 383 -11.41 -10.23 24.09
C LEU A 383 -12.89 -10.27 24.52
N GLY A 384 -13.77 -9.66 23.69
CA GLY A 384 -15.19 -9.55 23.95
C GLY A 384 -15.55 -8.43 24.94
N ARG A 385 -14.62 -7.54 25.26
CA ARG A 385 -14.95 -6.32 26.01
C ARG A 385 -15.70 -5.37 25.10
N SER A 386 -16.72 -4.72 25.63
CA SER A 386 -17.58 -3.83 24.85
C SER A 386 -17.67 -2.46 25.49
N TRP A 387 -17.81 -1.46 24.63
CA TRP A 387 -18.06 -0.08 25.00
C TRP A 387 -19.18 0.46 24.12
N GLN A 388 -20.04 1.26 24.73
CA GLN A 388 -21.15 1.89 24.02
C GLN A 388 -21.51 3.23 24.66
N GLY A 389 -22.23 4.07 23.95
CA GLY A 389 -22.71 5.33 24.45
C GLY A 389 -23.68 6.03 23.52
N ARG A 390 -24.40 7.02 24.09
CA ARG A 390 -25.30 7.89 23.33
C ARG A 390 -24.58 9.11 22.81
N TRP A 391 -25.06 9.60 21.68
CA TRP A 391 -24.62 10.88 21.16
C TRP A 391 -25.14 12.03 22.02
N THR A 392 -24.37 13.10 22.12
CA THR A 392 -24.89 14.36 22.65
C THR A 392 -25.91 14.95 21.68
N LYS A 393 -26.75 15.90 22.13
CA LYS A 393 -27.71 16.60 21.27
C LYS A 393 -27.04 17.26 20.05
N GLU A 394 -25.81 17.75 20.20
CA GLU A 394 -25.03 18.34 19.11
C GLU A 394 -24.51 17.28 18.14
N GLN A 395 -24.06 16.14 18.63
CA GLN A 395 -23.55 15.04 17.80
C GLN A 395 -24.67 14.30 17.05
N SER A 396 -25.85 14.16 17.63
CA SER A 396 -26.97 13.41 17.04
C SER A 396 -27.47 13.95 15.69
N VAL A 397 -27.12 15.19 15.35
CA VAL A 397 -27.44 15.81 14.05
C VAL A 397 -26.31 15.68 13.02
N TRP A 398 -25.18 15.09 13.40
CA TRP A 398 -24.07 14.90 12.47
C TRP A 398 -24.37 13.80 11.46
N HIS A 399 -23.73 13.93 10.30
CA HIS A 399 -23.85 12.90 9.26
C HIS A 399 -23.29 11.57 9.74
N ILE A 400 -23.96 10.46 9.39
CA ILE A 400 -23.58 9.11 9.85
C ILE A 400 -22.09 8.78 9.60
N ASN A 401 -21.52 9.16 8.46
CA ASN A 401 -20.09 8.93 8.18
C ASN A 401 -19.16 9.61 9.19
N VAL A 402 -19.58 10.75 9.76
CA VAL A 402 -18.83 11.47 10.80
C VAL A 402 -18.94 10.73 12.12
N LEU A 403 -20.15 10.26 12.46
CA LEU A 403 -20.41 9.47 13.67
C LEU A 403 -19.61 8.15 13.67
N GLU A 404 -19.55 7.47 12.53
CA GLU A 404 -18.77 6.26 12.35
C GLU A 404 -17.25 6.48 12.59
N LEU A 405 -16.71 7.55 12.01
CA LEU A 405 -15.31 7.90 12.23
C LEU A 405 -15.04 8.34 13.68
N LEU A 406 -16.02 9.06 14.29
CA LEU A 406 -15.97 9.46 15.69
C LEU A 406 -15.99 8.24 16.62
N THR A 407 -16.77 7.20 16.29
CA THR A 407 -16.77 5.94 17.05
C THR A 407 -15.40 5.31 17.11
N ILE A 408 -14.65 5.30 16.00
CA ILE A 408 -13.28 4.79 15.98
C ILE A 408 -12.35 5.63 16.88
N ARG A 409 -12.52 6.95 16.89
CA ARG A 409 -11.77 7.82 17.79
C ARG A 409 -12.08 7.52 19.27
N LEU A 410 -13.37 7.40 19.60
CA LEU A 410 -13.81 7.03 20.95
C LEU A 410 -13.28 5.65 21.37
N ALA A 411 -13.24 4.69 20.45
CA ALA A 411 -12.63 3.39 20.70
C ALA A 411 -11.16 3.52 21.13
N LEU A 412 -10.36 4.34 20.45
CA LEU A 412 -8.97 4.58 20.82
C LEU A 412 -8.83 5.27 22.19
N GLU A 413 -9.73 6.17 22.53
CA GLU A 413 -9.74 6.85 23.81
C GLU A 413 -10.09 5.90 24.96
N GLN A 414 -11.03 4.98 24.76
CA GLN A 414 -11.46 3.99 25.76
C GLN A 414 -10.46 2.84 25.95
N LEU A 415 -9.97 2.27 24.87
CA LEU A 415 -9.05 1.14 24.88
C LEU A 415 -7.63 1.51 25.29
N GLN A 416 -7.23 2.75 25.05
CA GLN A 416 -5.87 3.26 25.26
C GLN A 416 -4.76 2.32 24.75
N PRO A 417 -4.85 1.81 23.52
CA PRO A 417 -3.84 0.92 22.98
C PRO A 417 -2.51 1.66 22.78
N GLU A 418 -1.39 0.97 22.99
CA GLU A 418 -0.06 1.53 22.77
C GLU A 418 0.85 0.54 22.02
N ASN A 419 1.69 1.07 21.13
CA ASN A 419 2.73 0.35 20.40
C ASN A 419 2.24 -0.97 19.74
N LEU A 420 1.15 -0.87 18.96
CA LEU A 420 0.56 -2.01 18.29
C LEU A 420 -0.08 -1.66 16.94
N SER A 421 -0.33 -2.71 16.14
CA SER A 421 -1.19 -2.64 14.95
C SER A 421 -2.63 -2.94 15.37
N LEU A 422 -3.55 -1.99 15.18
CA LEU A 422 -4.97 -2.16 15.49
C LEU A 422 -5.78 -2.36 14.21
N VAL A 423 -6.35 -3.55 14.04
CA VAL A 423 -7.31 -3.84 12.98
C VAL A 423 -8.67 -3.29 13.40
N VAL A 424 -9.22 -2.39 12.62
CA VAL A 424 -10.53 -1.79 12.86
C VAL A 424 -11.50 -2.29 11.80
N TRP A 425 -12.50 -3.05 12.24
CA TRP A 425 -13.59 -3.53 11.41
C TRP A 425 -14.77 -2.56 11.49
N SER A 426 -15.26 -2.09 10.36
CA SER A 426 -16.45 -1.25 10.23
C SER A 426 -17.15 -1.58 8.91
N ASP A 427 -18.46 -1.45 8.84
CA ASP A 427 -19.23 -1.59 7.61
C ASP A 427 -19.31 -0.27 6.82
N ASN A 428 -18.87 0.84 7.42
CA ASN A 428 -18.85 2.15 6.78
C ASN A 428 -17.61 2.33 5.88
N GLN A 429 -17.80 2.14 4.58
CA GLN A 429 -16.73 2.30 3.59
C GLN A 429 -16.09 3.70 3.58
N THR A 430 -16.86 4.75 3.95
CA THR A 430 -16.34 6.12 4.00
C THR A 430 -15.36 6.28 5.15
N ALA A 431 -15.69 5.82 6.36
CA ALA A 431 -14.78 5.85 7.51
C ALA A 431 -13.47 5.08 7.20
N ILE A 432 -13.59 3.90 6.61
CA ILE A 432 -12.44 3.10 6.19
C ILE A 432 -11.54 3.86 5.21
N ARG A 433 -12.13 4.47 4.16
CA ARG A 433 -11.38 5.23 3.15
C ARG A 433 -10.69 6.46 3.74
N VAL A 434 -11.34 7.15 4.69
CA VAL A 434 -10.76 8.30 5.38
C VAL A 434 -9.49 7.89 6.14
N ILE A 435 -9.53 6.78 6.88
CA ILE A 435 -8.36 6.27 7.60
C ILE A 435 -7.26 5.83 6.61
N GLN A 436 -7.61 5.10 5.55
CA GLN A 436 -6.65 4.65 4.54
C GLN A 436 -5.95 5.81 3.82
N ARG A 437 -6.70 6.89 3.52
CA ARG A 437 -6.21 8.08 2.83
C ARG A 437 -5.60 9.12 3.76
N GLN A 438 -5.75 8.94 5.08
CA GLN A 438 -5.38 9.91 6.12
C GLN A 438 -6.06 11.27 5.92
N GLY A 439 -7.27 11.28 5.39
CA GLY A 439 -7.99 12.52 5.14
C GLY A 439 -9.22 12.39 4.25
N SER A 440 -9.94 13.52 4.11
CA SER A 440 -11.19 13.64 3.37
C SER A 440 -11.37 15.04 2.77
N HIS A 441 -12.26 15.13 1.78
CA HIS A 441 -12.72 16.43 1.25
C HIS A 441 -13.73 17.12 2.18
N SER A 442 -14.44 16.36 3.02
CA SER A 442 -15.34 16.92 4.04
C SER A 442 -14.51 17.53 5.18
N PRO A 443 -14.77 18.80 5.58
CA PRO A 443 -14.04 19.45 6.67
C PRO A 443 -14.12 18.68 8.00
N ASP A 444 -15.30 18.15 8.34
CA ASP A 444 -15.53 17.43 9.59
C ASP A 444 -14.76 16.11 9.62
N LEU A 445 -14.82 15.35 8.52
CA LEU A 445 -14.05 14.11 8.38
C LEU A 445 -12.54 14.39 8.34
N GLN A 446 -12.12 15.50 7.73
CA GLN A 446 -10.70 15.91 7.70
C GLN A 446 -10.19 16.23 9.10
N LYS A 447 -10.98 16.94 9.91
CA LYS A 447 -10.67 17.26 11.30
C LYS A 447 -10.52 15.98 12.14
N LEU A 448 -11.53 15.09 12.08
CA LEU A 448 -11.50 13.82 12.81
C LEU A 448 -10.35 12.92 12.37
N ALA A 449 -10.00 12.91 11.08
CA ALA A 449 -8.83 12.19 10.59
C ALA A 449 -7.54 12.73 11.20
N GLY A 450 -7.43 14.04 11.40
CA GLY A 450 -6.30 14.68 12.10
C GLY A 450 -6.22 14.28 13.56
N ASP A 451 -7.36 14.31 14.28
CA ASP A 451 -7.44 13.89 15.69
C ASP A 451 -7.02 12.41 15.86
N LEU A 452 -7.53 11.52 14.98
CA LEU A 452 -7.15 10.11 14.96
C LEU A 452 -5.65 9.92 14.69
N LEU A 453 -5.10 10.65 13.74
CA LEU A 453 -3.69 10.59 13.42
C LEU A 453 -2.83 11.02 14.61
N GLN A 454 -3.22 12.09 15.29
CA GLN A 454 -2.50 12.57 16.48
C GLN A 454 -2.48 11.49 17.58
N ILE A 455 -3.63 10.88 17.90
CA ILE A 455 -3.69 9.78 18.89
C ILE A 455 -2.77 8.61 18.47
N CYS A 456 -2.79 8.27 17.15
CA CYS A 456 -1.97 7.19 16.63
C CYS A 456 -0.46 7.50 16.73
N GLU A 457 -0.04 8.73 16.48
CA GLU A 457 1.36 9.17 16.62
C GLU A 457 1.81 9.14 18.08
N GLU A 458 1.02 9.74 18.98
CA GLU A 458 1.33 9.80 20.41
C GLU A 458 1.48 8.42 21.06
N ARG A 459 0.61 7.46 20.65
CA ARG A 459 0.58 6.10 21.22
C ARG A 459 1.28 5.04 20.36
N LYS A 460 1.92 5.43 19.25
CA LYS A 460 2.61 4.54 18.32
C LYS A 460 1.70 3.43 17.75
N ILE A 461 0.46 3.78 17.39
CA ILE A 461 -0.53 2.86 16.84
C ILE A 461 -0.49 2.91 15.33
N THR A 462 -0.59 1.74 14.70
CA THR A 462 -0.86 1.62 13.27
C THR A 462 -2.27 1.11 13.05
N LEU A 463 -3.18 1.97 12.57
CA LEU A 463 -4.55 1.54 12.21
C LEU A 463 -4.55 0.77 10.89
N LYS A 464 -5.20 -0.39 10.89
CA LYS A 464 -5.45 -1.24 9.72
C LYS A 464 -6.97 -1.37 9.50
N PRO A 465 -7.60 -0.41 8.82
CA PRO A 465 -9.05 -0.45 8.61
C PRO A 465 -9.43 -1.58 7.63
N ARG A 466 -10.48 -2.31 7.98
CA ARG A 466 -11.04 -3.43 7.21
C ARG A 466 -12.55 -3.29 7.11
N HIS A 467 -13.07 -3.55 5.92
CA HIS A 467 -14.51 -3.58 5.71
C HIS A 467 -15.09 -4.93 6.18
N ILE A 468 -16.20 -4.86 6.90
CA ILE A 468 -17.05 -5.99 7.23
C ILE A 468 -18.44 -5.74 6.64
N GLN A 469 -19.15 -6.77 6.22
CA GLN A 469 -20.53 -6.60 5.80
C GLN A 469 -21.41 -6.30 7.03
N GLY A 470 -22.35 -5.34 6.92
CA GLY A 470 -23.20 -4.95 8.05
C GLY A 470 -23.94 -6.13 8.69
N ALA A 471 -24.39 -7.11 7.90
CA ALA A 471 -24.99 -8.34 8.40
C ALA A 471 -24.05 -9.21 9.28
N LEU A 472 -22.75 -8.96 9.23
CA LEU A 472 -21.73 -9.64 10.04
C LEU A 472 -21.23 -8.78 11.21
N ASN A 473 -21.57 -7.49 11.24
CA ASN A 473 -21.18 -6.53 12.30
C ASN A 473 -22.22 -6.50 13.46
N VAL A 474 -22.91 -7.59 13.68
CA VAL A 474 -24.10 -7.71 14.53
C VAL A 474 -23.89 -7.17 15.95
N ALA A 475 -22.74 -7.49 16.57
CA ALA A 475 -22.48 -7.11 17.95
C ALA A 475 -22.23 -5.59 18.11
N ALA A 476 -21.47 -4.99 17.23
CA ALA A 476 -21.23 -3.55 17.27
C ALA A 476 -22.50 -2.75 16.88
N ASP A 477 -23.28 -3.23 15.90
CA ASP A 477 -24.58 -2.63 15.53
C ASP A 477 -25.56 -2.67 16.72
N ALA A 478 -25.70 -3.81 17.41
CA ALA A 478 -26.54 -3.90 18.59
C ALA A 478 -26.12 -2.92 19.69
N LEU A 479 -24.83 -2.80 19.96
CA LEU A 479 -24.28 -1.83 20.93
C LEU A 479 -24.58 -0.39 20.53
N SER A 480 -24.45 -0.03 19.24
CA SER A 480 -24.72 1.32 18.73
C SER A 480 -26.18 1.74 18.88
N ARG A 481 -27.10 0.77 18.95
CA ARG A 481 -28.56 0.95 19.11
C ARG A 481 -29.03 0.76 20.54
N GLU A 482 -28.12 0.53 21.49
CA GLU A 482 -28.43 0.16 22.88
C GLU A 482 -29.32 -1.10 22.98
N GLN A 483 -29.23 -1.98 22.01
CA GLN A 483 -29.90 -3.26 22.03
C GLN A 483 -29.03 -4.29 22.77
N ALA A 484 -29.66 -5.24 23.45
CA ALA A 484 -28.91 -6.38 24.00
C ALA A 484 -28.26 -7.14 22.84
N ILE A 485 -26.96 -7.46 22.97
CA ILE A 485 -26.27 -8.29 21.97
C ILE A 485 -26.99 -9.62 21.89
N PRO A 486 -27.50 -10.03 20.72
CA PRO A 486 -28.19 -11.30 20.58
C PRO A 486 -27.26 -12.43 21.06
N GLY A 487 -27.66 -13.13 22.13
CA GLY A 487 -26.92 -14.28 22.65
C GLY A 487 -26.03 -14.06 23.86
N GLU A 488 -26.04 -12.87 24.48
CA GLU A 488 -25.26 -12.65 25.73
C GLU A 488 -26.05 -13.00 27.01
N TRP A 489 -26.72 -14.12 27.01
CA TRP A 489 -27.11 -14.77 28.25
C TRP A 489 -25.93 -15.61 28.75
N GLU A 490 -25.69 -15.59 30.05
CA GLU A 490 -24.62 -16.39 30.67
C GLU A 490 -25.22 -17.35 31.72
N LEU A 491 -24.90 -18.60 31.56
CA LEU A 491 -25.06 -19.56 32.68
C LEU A 491 -24.03 -19.24 33.76
N SER A 492 -24.42 -19.28 35.03
CA SER A 492 -23.41 -19.26 36.08
C SER A 492 -22.54 -20.54 36.00
N ARG A 493 -21.34 -20.50 36.56
CA ARG A 493 -20.47 -21.70 36.57
C ARG A 493 -21.11 -22.82 37.38
N GLU A 494 -21.80 -22.46 38.43
CA GLU A 494 -22.54 -23.36 39.30
C GLU A 494 -23.69 -24.00 38.53
N THR A 495 -24.50 -23.20 37.84
CA THR A 495 -25.61 -23.71 37.00
C THR A 495 -25.10 -24.60 35.89
N PHE A 496 -24.02 -24.24 35.21
CA PHE A 496 -23.43 -25.08 34.17
C PHE A 496 -22.91 -26.41 34.73
N ALA A 497 -22.20 -26.40 35.89
CA ALA A 497 -21.70 -27.61 36.53
C ALA A 497 -22.87 -28.56 36.92
N ALA A 498 -23.93 -27.99 37.53
CA ALA A 498 -25.14 -28.75 37.89
C ALA A 498 -25.86 -29.34 36.67
N LEU A 499 -25.95 -28.59 35.55
CA LEU A 499 -26.54 -29.12 34.31
C LEU A 499 -25.70 -30.26 33.72
N GLN A 500 -24.38 -30.11 33.73
CA GLN A 500 -23.48 -31.17 33.23
C GLN A 500 -23.50 -32.41 34.09
N GLU A 501 -23.59 -32.27 35.42
CA GLU A 501 -23.76 -33.40 36.34
C GLU A 501 -25.10 -34.11 36.11
N GLN A 502 -26.20 -33.37 36.02
CA GLN A 502 -27.53 -33.91 35.75
C GLN A 502 -27.63 -34.59 34.39
N HIS A 503 -26.92 -34.09 33.38
CA HIS A 503 -26.84 -34.68 32.05
C HIS A 503 -26.05 -35.99 32.06
N GLY A 504 -25.00 -36.10 32.88
CA GLY A 504 -24.25 -37.31 33.11
C GLY A 504 -23.18 -37.65 32.08
N SER A 505 -23.03 -36.87 31.04
CA SER A 505 -22.00 -37.03 30.01
C SER A 505 -21.23 -35.69 29.78
N PRO A 506 -19.90 -35.73 29.60
CA PRO A 506 -19.12 -34.50 29.44
C PRO A 506 -19.47 -33.79 28.12
N LEU A 507 -19.89 -32.52 28.21
CA LEU A 507 -20.16 -31.68 27.08
C LEU A 507 -18.83 -31.27 26.41
N GLN A 508 -18.78 -31.26 25.08
CA GLN A 508 -17.56 -31.09 24.28
C GLN A 508 -17.43 -29.70 23.67
N VAL A 509 -18.56 -29.09 23.28
CA VAL A 509 -18.58 -27.79 22.61
C VAL A 509 -19.76 -26.94 23.07
N ASP A 510 -19.54 -25.64 23.19
CA ASP A 510 -20.57 -24.63 23.43
C ASP A 510 -20.90 -23.96 22.10
N LEU A 511 -22.05 -24.30 21.52
CA LEU A 511 -22.37 -23.92 20.13
C LEU A 511 -22.84 -22.49 19.96
N PHE A 512 -23.34 -21.84 21.03
CA PHE A 512 -23.87 -20.49 20.94
C PHE A 512 -23.25 -19.59 22.02
N ALA A 513 -21.92 -19.44 21.97
CA ALA A 513 -21.20 -18.72 22.99
C ALA A 513 -20.34 -17.60 22.38
N SER A 514 -20.06 -16.60 23.18
CA SER A 514 -19.00 -15.62 22.96
C SER A 514 -17.80 -15.95 23.86
N PRO A 515 -16.64 -15.34 23.64
CA PRO A 515 -15.48 -15.46 24.54
C PRO A 515 -15.78 -15.06 25.98
N LEU A 516 -16.86 -14.32 26.21
CA LEU A 516 -17.28 -13.80 27.52
C LEU A 516 -18.13 -14.78 28.31
N ASN A 517 -18.98 -15.56 27.62
CA ASN A 517 -19.97 -16.42 28.26
C ASN A 517 -19.75 -17.89 28.01
N ALA A 518 -18.75 -18.27 27.21
CA ALA A 518 -18.42 -19.68 26.92
C ALA A 518 -18.11 -20.47 28.19
N LYS A 519 -18.76 -21.61 28.33
CA LYS A 519 -18.57 -22.53 29.46
C LYS A 519 -17.58 -23.63 29.15
N LEU A 520 -17.28 -23.85 27.88
CA LEU A 520 -16.34 -24.86 27.41
C LEU A 520 -15.17 -24.22 26.70
N LYS A 521 -14.02 -24.91 26.69
CA LYS A 521 -12.83 -24.48 25.97
C LYS A 521 -13.05 -24.44 24.45
N VAL A 522 -13.86 -25.36 23.94
CA VAL A 522 -14.28 -25.40 22.54
C VAL A 522 -15.64 -24.72 22.45
N PHE A 523 -15.74 -23.67 21.70
CA PHE A 523 -16.99 -22.95 21.51
C PHE A 523 -17.11 -22.38 20.10
N CYS A 524 -18.34 -22.16 19.65
CA CYS A 524 -18.65 -21.50 18.40
C CYS A 524 -19.16 -20.07 18.67
N CYS A 525 -18.57 -19.10 17.98
CA CYS A 525 -18.84 -17.68 18.19
C CYS A 525 -19.67 -17.12 17.02
N PRO A 526 -20.59 -16.16 17.23
CA PRO A 526 -21.30 -15.51 16.13
C PRO A 526 -20.40 -14.67 15.24
N PHE A 527 -19.20 -14.32 15.69
CA PHE A 527 -18.20 -13.56 14.94
C PHE A 527 -16.84 -14.26 14.88
N ASN A 528 -15.97 -13.89 13.95
CA ASN A 528 -14.65 -14.50 13.81
C ASN A 528 -13.77 -14.16 15.02
N HIS A 529 -13.44 -15.14 15.83
CA HIS A 529 -12.63 -14.98 17.04
C HIS A 529 -11.50 -16.03 17.11
N PRO A 530 -10.23 -15.63 17.42
CA PRO A 530 -9.08 -16.54 17.38
C PRO A 530 -9.16 -17.74 18.35
N LYS A 531 -9.91 -17.62 19.45
CA LYS A 531 -10.09 -18.68 20.44
C LYS A 531 -11.33 -19.56 20.17
N ALA A 532 -12.22 -19.13 19.27
CA ALA A 532 -13.38 -19.92 18.90
C ALA A 532 -12.97 -21.07 17.97
N TRP A 533 -13.61 -22.21 18.13
CA TRP A 533 -13.46 -23.34 17.22
C TRP A 533 -13.95 -22.97 15.81
N ALA A 534 -15.08 -22.26 15.72
CA ALA A 534 -15.66 -21.82 14.46
C ALA A 534 -16.51 -20.55 14.62
N GLN A 535 -16.82 -19.92 13.51
CA GLN A 535 -17.81 -18.86 13.42
C GLN A 535 -19.15 -19.43 12.95
N ASP A 536 -20.26 -18.90 13.46
CA ASP A 536 -21.64 -19.25 13.11
C ASP A 536 -21.96 -20.76 13.30
N ALA A 537 -22.54 -21.07 14.44
CA ALA A 537 -22.92 -22.45 14.80
C ALA A 537 -23.86 -23.08 13.78
N LEU A 538 -24.76 -22.31 13.17
CA LEU A 538 -25.72 -22.84 12.20
C LEU A 538 -25.06 -23.26 10.89
N ALA A 539 -23.93 -22.66 10.54
CA ALA A 539 -23.14 -23.04 9.37
C ALA A 539 -22.26 -24.29 9.60
N GLN A 540 -22.04 -24.71 10.86
CA GLN A 540 -21.13 -25.81 11.20
C GLN A 540 -21.82 -27.18 11.21
N ASP A 541 -21.04 -28.24 10.95
CA ASP A 541 -21.51 -29.62 11.13
C ASP A 541 -21.37 -30.06 12.62
N TRP A 542 -22.50 -30.15 13.32
CA TRP A 542 -22.53 -30.52 14.73
C TRP A 542 -22.19 -32.00 14.99
N ASN A 543 -22.32 -32.85 13.99
CA ASN A 543 -22.03 -34.30 14.12
C ASN A 543 -20.53 -34.60 14.34
N ARG A 544 -19.67 -33.57 14.31
CA ARG A 544 -18.27 -33.67 14.77
C ARG A 544 -18.14 -33.86 16.28
N PHE A 545 -19.20 -33.60 17.04
CA PHE A 545 -19.26 -33.74 18.49
C PHE A 545 -20.35 -34.71 18.88
N GLN A 546 -20.11 -35.46 19.95
CA GLN A 546 -21.10 -36.36 20.49
C GLN A 546 -22.02 -35.70 21.51
N GLN A 547 -21.48 -34.70 22.23
CA GLN A 547 -22.19 -34.03 23.32
C GLN A 547 -21.99 -32.50 23.19
N VAL A 548 -23.10 -31.77 23.07
CA VAL A 548 -23.06 -30.32 22.80
C VAL A 548 -23.88 -29.53 23.84
N LEU A 549 -23.41 -28.31 24.13
CA LEU A 549 -24.22 -27.31 24.83
C LEU A 549 -24.85 -26.38 23.78
N ILE A 550 -26.18 -26.24 23.86
CA ILE A 550 -26.96 -25.40 22.95
C ILE A 550 -27.73 -24.38 23.77
N PHE A 551 -27.26 -23.13 23.76
CA PHE A 551 -27.95 -22.04 24.42
C PHE A 551 -28.10 -20.87 23.42
N PRO A 552 -29.03 -21.00 22.48
CA PRO A 552 -29.15 -20.06 21.36
C PRO A 552 -29.88 -18.79 21.77
N PRO A 553 -29.65 -17.68 21.05
CA PRO A 553 -30.55 -16.53 21.07
C PRO A 553 -31.98 -16.92 20.72
N PRO A 554 -33.01 -16.29 21.34
CA PRO A 554 -34.42 -16.61 21.09
C PRO A 554 -34.82 -16.61 19.61
N ASP A 555 -34.24 -15.72 18.83
CA ASP A 555 -34.54 -15.54 17.40
C ASP A 555 -34.03 -16.70 16.54
N LEU A 556 -33.02 -17.45 17.01
CA LEU A 556 -32.42 -18.58 16.30
C LEU A 556 -33.02 -19.92 16.67
N VAL A 557 -33.97 -19.98 17.62
CA VAL A 557 -34.51 -21.25 18.13
C VAL A 557 -35.17 -22.08 17.03
N LYS A 558 -35.83 -21.47 16.05
CA LYS A 558 -36.46 -22.18 14.94
C LYS A 558 -35.43 -22.84 14.01
N GLU A 559 -34.33 -22.19 13.73
CA GLU A 559 -33.23 -22.69 12.91
C GLU A 559 -32.46 -23.80 13.65
N VAL A 560 -32.24 -23.61 14.95
CA VAL A 560 -31.68 -24.62 15.85
C VAL A 560 -32.54 -25.88 15.85
N ALA A 561 -33.87 -25.73 15.96
CA ALA A 561 -34.80 -26.86 15.91
C ALA A 561 -34.66 -27.69 14.62
N LYS A 562 -34.55 -27.03 13.46
CA LYS A 562 -34.32 -27.70 12.17
C LYS A 562 -33.02 -28.47 12.16
N LYS A 563 -31.96 -27.86 12.69
CA LYS A 563 -30.62 -28.45 12.69
C LYS A 563 -30.52 -29.63 13.67
N LEU A 564 -31.20 -29.56 14.82
CA LEU A 564 -31.29 -30.64 15.78
C LEU A 564 -31.90 -31.91 15.19
N LEU A 565 -32.83 -31.81 14.22
CA LEU A 565 -33.42 -32.98 13.56
C LEU A 565 -32.42 -33.83 12.78
N SER A 566 -31.30 -33.24 12.33
CA SER A 566 -30.23 -33.93 11.62
C SER A 566 -29.02 -34.27 12.50
N PHE A 567 -29.02 -33.83 13.75
CA PHE A 567 -27.95 -34.11 14.70
C PHE A 567 -28.11 -35.48 15.33
N LYS A 568 -27.05 -36.28 15.35
CA LYS A 568 -27.03 -37.65 15.83
C LYS A 568 -26.47 -37.82 17.25
N GLY A 569 -25.93 -36.76 17.81
CA GLY A 569 -25.39 -36.71 19.18
C GLY A 569 -26.47 -36.35 20.20
N GLY A 570 -26.00 -36.11 21.43
CA GLY A 570 -26.82 -35.64 22.53
C GLY A 570 -26.28 -34.30 23.09
N GLY A 571 -26.89 -33.82 24.17
CA GLY A 571 -26.41 -32.62 24.81
C GLY A 571 -27.39 -31.98 25.78
N VAL A 572 -27.08 -30.73 26.11
CA VAL A 572 -27.94 -29.89 26.94
C VAL A 572 -28.46 -28.72 26.09
N LEU A 573 -29.77 -28.58 26.04
CA LEU A 573 -30.48 -27.50 25.38
C LEU A 573 -31.08 -26.56 26.42
N VAL A 574 -30.74 -25.28 26.36
CA VAL A 574 -31.26 -24.22 27.25
C VAL A 574 -32.10 -23.24 26.42
N LEU A 575 -33.36 -23.03 26.81
CA LEU A 575 -34.29 -22.14 26.08
C LEU A 575 -35.07 -21.24 27.03
N PRO A 576 -35.52 -20.07 26.56
CA PRO A 576 -36.51 -19.26 27.28
C PRO A 576 -37.83 -20.05 27.44
N ASP A 577 -38.43 -19.97 28.62
CA ASP A 577 -39.74 -20.59 28.92
C ASP A 577 -40.89 -19.80 28.26
N LYS A 578 -40.87 -19.74 26.92
CA LYS A 578 -41.95 -19.17 26.12
C LYS A 578 -42.63 -20.26 25.31
N PRO A 579 -43.95 -20.45 25.44
CA PRO A 579 -44.66 -21.51 24.72
C PRO A 579 -44.35 -21.54 23.22
N ALA A 580 -44.30 -20.38 22.56
CA ALA A 580 -44.02 -20.30 21.13
C ALA A 580 -42.62 -20.83 20.75
N LEU A 581 -41.59 -20.66 21.60
CA LEU A 581 -40.23 -21.18 21.37
C LEU A 581 -40.13 -22.64 21.74
N LEU A 582 -40.78 -23.04 22.82
CA LEU A 582 -40.82 -24.46 23.26
C LEU A 582 -41.53 -25.36 22.25
N HIS A 583 -42.59 -24.86 21.62
CA HIS A 583 -43.30 -25.58 20.55
C HIS A 583 -42.46 -25.77 19.28
N ALA A 584 -41.46 -24.94 19.05
CA ALA A 584 -40.57 -25.06 17.90
C ALA A 584 -39.64 -26.28 18.00
N ILE A 585 -39.35 -26.76 19.21
CA ILE A 585 -38.49 -27.96 19.45
C ILE A 585 -39.38 -29.19 19.62
N PRO A 586 -39.23 -30.26 18.85
CA PRO A 586 -39.95 -31.51 19.00
C PRO A 586 -39.85 -32.07 20.42
N ALA A 587 -40.97 -32.60 20.95
CA ALA A 587 -41.02 -33.16 22.30
C ALA A 587 -40.05 -34.37 22.46
N SER A 588 -39.80 -35.07 21.36
CA SER A 588 -38.85 -36.21 21.33
C SER A 588 -37.39 -35.79 21.61
N LEU A 589 -37.04 -34.55 21.40
CA LEU A 589 -35.72 -34.00 21.68
C LEU A 589 -35.60 -33.35 23.07
N ARG A 590 -36.66 -33.34 23.84
CA ARG A 590 -36.69 -32.85 25.23
C ARG A 590 -36.88 -34.00 26.16
N THR A 591 -35.90 -34.93 26.22
CA THR A 591 -36.05 -36.23 26.86
C THR A 591 -36.08 -36.16 28.38
N LYS A 592 -35.26 -35.27 28.97
CA LYS A 592 -35.18 -35.10 30.42
C LYS A 592 -35.05 -33.62 30.76
N GLU A 593 -36.01 -33.04 31.49
CA GLU A 593 -35.90 -31.69 32.00
C GLU A 593 -34.88 -31.63 33.15
N LEU A 594 -33.97 -30.64 33.07
CA LEU A 594 -32.91 -30.42 34.04
C LEU A 594 -33.27 -29.24 34.94
N ARG A 595 -32.95 -29.33 36.23
CA ARG A 595 -33.12 -28.22 37.16
C ARG A 595 -32.02 -27.20 36.95
N MET A 596 -32.36 -25.92 36.83
CA MET A 596 -31.39 -24.86 36.66
C MET A 596 -31.82 -23.58 37.38
N ASP A 597 -30.84 -22.82 37.86
CA ASP A 597 -31.05 -21.46 38.26
C ASP A 597 -31.16 -20.54 37.05
N PRO A 598 -31.92 -19.43 37.10
CA PRO A 598 -32.09 -18.54 35.98
C PRO A 598 -30.73 -17.99 35.52
N PRO A 599 -30.45 -17.99 34.21
CA PRO A 599 -29.24 -17.41 33.66
C PRO A 599 -29.15 -15.89 33.95
N ARG A 600 -27.93 -15.38 34.11
CA ARG A 600 -27.69 -13.97 34.32
C ARG A 600 -27.46 -13.30 32.97
N GLN A 601 -28.05 -12.13 32.78
CA GLN A 601 -27.76 -11.29 31.61
C GLN A 601 -26.59 -10.38 31.93
N LYS A 602 -25.45 -10.56 31.27
CA LYS A 602 -24.18 -9.88 31.61
C LYS A 602 -24.18 -8.38 31.39
N LEU A 603 -25.05 -7.86 30.53
CA LEU A 603 -25.15 -6.41 30.23
C LEU A 603 -26.10 -5.64 31.13
N MET A 604 -26.82 -6.26 32.06
CA MET A 604 -27.87 -5.63 32.83
C MET A 604 -27.55 -5.21 34.24
N GLU A 605 -26.32 -5.19 34.70
CA GLU A 605 -26.05 -4.53 36.00
C GLU A 605 -26.21 -3.01 35.98
N ARG A 606 -26.46 -2.38 34.84
CA ARG A 606 -26.65 -0.92 34.71
C ARG A 606 -27.93 -0.43 34.00
N MET A 607 -28.75 -1.31 33.46
CA MET A 607 -30.02 -0.93 32.83
C MET A 607 -31.20 -1.76 33.38
N VAL A 608 -31.48 -1.58 34.64
CA VAL A 608 -32.85 -1.80 35.13
C VAL A 608 -33.62 -0.59 34.67
N LEU A 609 -34.42 -0.72 33.66
CA LEU A 609 -35.69 -0.03 33.58
C LEU A 609 -36.54 -0.56 32.43
N ALA A 610 -37.66 -0.97 32.85
CA ALA A 610 -38.96 -0.91 32.17
C ALA A 610 -39.26 -2.02 31.16
N SER A 611 -40.20 -2.76 31.62
CA SER A 611 -41.23 -3.46 30.85
C SER A 611 -40.74 -4.58 29.97
N GLU A 612 -41.00 -5.71 30.49
CA GLU A 612 -41.38 -6.99 29.95
C GLU A 612 -40.55 -8.15 30.46
N GLY A 613 -41.02 -8.70 31.54
CA GLY A 613 -40.94 -10.14 31.87
C GLY A 613 -39.53 -10.69 32.09
N PHE A 614 -39.23 -11.02 33.33
CA PHE A 614 -38.19 -11.99 33.65
C PHE A 614 -38.32 -13.18 32.72
N TYR A 615 -37.33 -13.41 31.85
CA TYR A 615 -37.28 -14.65 31.09
C TYR A 615 -36.96 -15.79 32.04
N HIS A 616 -37.92 -16.66 32.29
CA HIS A 616 -37.64 -17.98 32.84
C HIS A 616 -37.02 -18.81 31.74
N PHE A 617 -36.02 -19.61 32.10
CA PHE A 617 -35.36 -20.51 31.18
C PHE A 617 -35.54 -21.94 31.70
N ARG A 618 -35.60 -22.87 30.77
CA ARG A 618 -35.60 -24.30 31.06
C ARG A 618 -34.48 -25.00 30.33
N ALA A 619 -33.98 -26.06 30.89
CA ALA A 619 -32.93 -26.88 30.29
C ALA A 619 -33.40 -28.34 30.15
N TRP A 620 -33.00 -28.96 29.07
CA TRP A 620 -33.28 -30.37 28.80
C TRP A 620 -32.00 -31.07 28.36
N SER A 621 -31.90 -32.36 28.80
CA SER A 621 -31.03 -33.34 28.17
C SER A 621 -31.74 -33.91 26.95
N PHE A 622 -31.04 -34.13 25.88
CA PHE A 622 -31.56 -34.71 24.65
C PHE A 622 -30.57 -35.72 24.06
#